data_9b1c6dc0d9012c6e666e832404205149
#
_entry.id   9b1c6dc0d9012c6e666e832404205149
#
_cell.length_a   1.000
_cell.length_b   1.000
_cell.length_c   1.000
_cell.angle_alpha   90.00
_cell.angle_beta   90.00
_cell.angle_gamma   90.00
#
_symmetry.space_group_name_H-M   'P 1'
#
loop_
_entity.id
_entity.type
_entity.pdbx_description
1 polymer ?
#
loop_
_entity_poly.entity_id
_entity_poly.type
_entity_poly.pdbx_seq_one_letter_code
_entity_poly.pdbx_strand_id
1 'polypeptide(L)'
;MEKRLKDVWLLNFSTFFFFLGISVVNPIISPFAITLHATPFMVGLVAGVASVVSLLSKPVGGLIGDRGYRFHALFFGNVLGAIAGLLYVVSAVTGNLTLFAFSRGIHGFAMGLFFPSSLSTAVDLAPAGRVGETLGWRGMMFSLGNIIGPALGGYLSDVLGFVGAFSFTVAFSIIGAFLVIPVWMGEKGAIPSKGTSREKVSYSELLRVCFVAASLALFFFSFSYAGVITYLPALYKVLGMPQSLFGFYMMVIGVSSFIMRLIGGKAADRMGPVPVIRAGILLVITGYLLLILHKLPPYSYVSAFVIGAGFGLAVPAMQLMALGNLPGEIRTMGSSVYTMFFDLGMLSGQITLGYVAELRGYAGVFPLLPVIATVALIMGHLPLMVGKRNEG
;
A
#
# COMPACT_ATOMS: atom_id res chain seq x y z
N MET A 1 10.35 0.65 32.13
CA MET A 1 10.76 1.33 30.87
C MET A 1 11.34 0.33 29.88
N GLU A 2 12.26 -0.51 30.29
CA GLU A 2 12.93 -1.52 29.44
C GLU A 2 11.98 -2.54 28.81
N LYS A 3 11.02 -3.09 29.56
CA LYS A 3 10.00 -4.03 29.05
C LYS A 3 9.16 -3.42 27.92
N ARG A 4 8.66 -2.19 28.07
CA ARG A 4 7.87 -1.51 27.03
C ARG A 4 8.69 -1.28 25.76
N LEU A 5 9.97 -0.98 25.87
CA LEU A 5 10.86 -0.81 24.73
C LEU A 5 11.04 -2.12 23.95
N LYS A 6 11.17 -3.25 24.67
CA LYS A 6 11.21 -4.59 24.07
C LYS A 6 9.93 -4.88 23.28
N ASP A 7 8.75 -4.59 23.85
CA ASP A 7 7.46 -4.85 23.23
C ASP A 7 7.27 -3.97 21.96
N VAL A 8 7.73 -2.72 21.98
CA VAL A 8 7.78 -1.85 20.79
C VAL A 8 8.63 -2.48 19.68
N TRP A 9 9.81 -3.02 19.99
CA TRP A 9 10.66 -3.64 18.98
C TRP A 9 10.07 -4.95 18.45
N LEU A 10 9.43 -5.77 19.30
CA LEU A 10 8.73 -6.97 18.84
C LEU A 10 7.58 -6.63 17.89
N LEU A 11 6.80 -5.59 18.19
CA LEU A 11 5.77 -5.09 17.27
C LEU A 11 6.37 -4.59 15.95
N ASN A 12 7.48 -3.86 16.01
CA ASN A 12 8.18 -3.33 14.85
C ASN A 12 8.69 -4.45 13.93
N PHE A 13 9.33 -5.47 14.49
CA PHE A 13 9.78 -6.64 13.71
C PHE A 13 8.60 -7.46 13.19
N SER A 14 7.53 -7.64 13.96
CA SER A 14 6.30 -8.27 13.44
C SER A 14 5.73 -7.47 12.26
N THR A 15 5.73 -6.14 12.33
CA THR A 15 5.32 -5.27 11.22
C THR A 15 6.21 -5.46 10.00
N PHE A 16 7.52 -5.52 10.19
CA PHE A 16 8.47 -5.78 9.10
C PHE A 16 8.19 -7.12 8.41
N PHE A 17 8.11 -8.21 9.17
CA PHE A 17 7.90 -9.55 8.61
C PHE A 17 6.53 -9.71 7.96
N PHE A 18 5.48 -9.09 8.51
CA PHE A 18 4.16 -9.07 7.90
C PHE A 18 4.21 -8.41 6.52
N PHE A 19 4.76 -7.19 6.43
CA PHE A 19 4.83 -6.47 5.15
C PHE A 19 5.86 -7.06 4.19
N LEU A 20 6.93 -7.67 4.70
CA LEU A 20 7.87 -8.43 3.88
C LEU A 20 7.15 -9.61 3.21
N GLY A 21 6.39 -10.41 3.98
CA GLY A 21 5.62 -11.55 3.47
C GLY A 21 4.58 -11.17 2.42
N ILE A 22 3.86 -10.05 2.66
CA ILE A 22 2.91 -9.51 1.68
C ILE A 22 3.61 -9.05 0.41
N SER A 23 4.72 -8.34 0.55
CA SER A 23 5.39 -7.68 -0.57
C SER A 23 6.19 -8.63 -1.44
N VAL A 24 6.61 -9.79 -0.91
CA VAL A 24 7.20 -10.90 -1.69
C VAL A 24 6.27 -11.35 -2.81
N VAL A 25 4.96 -11.36 -2.58
CA VAL A 25 3.98 -11.82 -3.58
C VAL A 25 3.75 -10.78 -4.69
N ASN A 26 3.92 -9.49 -4.41
CA ASN A 26 3.56 -8.42 -5.32
C ASN A 26 4.13 -8.55 -6.76
N PRO A 27 5.43 -8.81 -6.97
CA PRO A 27 6.00 -8.91 -8.32
C PRO A 27 5.55 -10.16 -9.07
N ILE A 28 5.05 -11.16 -8.39
CA ILE A 28 4.74 -12.48 -8.95
C ILE A 28 3.24 -12.74 -9.12
N ILE A 29 2.36 -11.83 -8.67
CA ILE A 29 0.89 -11.99 -8.79
C ILE A 29 0.49 -12.15 -10.26
N SER A 30 0.79 -11.17 -11.09
CA SER A 30 0.42 -11.17 -12.49
C SER A 30 1.16 -12.25 -13.29
N PRO A 31 2.49 -12.42 -13.12
CA PRO A 31 3.22 -13.52 -13.74
C PRO A 31 2.66 -14.89 -13.41
N PHE A 32 2.30 -15.13 -12.16
CA PHE A 32 1.72 -16.42 -11.76
C PHE A 32 0.31 -16.62 -12.35
N ALA A 33 -0.56 -15.60 -12.32
CA ALA A 33 -1.87 -15.67 -12.95
C ALA A 33 -1.77 -16.03 -14.45
N ILE A 34 -0.78 -15.48 -15.17
CA ILE A 34 -0.52 -15.82 -16.58
C ILE A 34 -0.14 -17.29 -16.74
N THR A 35 0.65 -17.87 -15.84
CA THR A 35 0.97 -19.31 -15.91
C THR A 35 -0.26 -20.21 -15.68
N LEU A 36 -1.29 -19.66 -15.06
CA LEU A 36 -2.60 -20.31 -14.89
C LEU A 36 -3.59 -19.98 -16.01
N HIS A 37 -3.08 -19.52 -17.16
CA HIS A 37 -3.85 -19.17 -18.37
C HIS A 37 -4.88 -18.03 -18.15
N ALA A 38 -4.63 -17.14 -17.17
CA ALA A 38 -5.48 -15.97 -16.97
C ALA A 38 -5.34 -15.00 -18.16
N THR A 39 -6.49 -14.52 -18.67
CA THR A 39 -6.52 -13.44 -19.66
C THR A 39 -6.04 -12.13 -19.00
N PRO A 40 -5.64 -11.11 -19.76
CA PRO A 40 -5.22 -9.83 -19.20
C PRO A 40 -6.25 -9.19 -18.27
N PHE A 41 -7.54 -9.33 -18.58
CA PHE A 41 -8.61 -8.86 -17.71
C PHE A 41 -8.68 -9.66 -16.39
N MET A 42 -8.56 -10.99 -16.45
CA MET A 42 -8.52 -11.84 -15.26
C MET A 42 -7.31 -11.54 -14.37
N VAL A 43 -6.15 -11.19 -14.94
CA VAL A 43 -4.96 -10.74 -14.18
C VAL A 43 -5.32 -9.52 -13.34
N GLY A 44 -6.02 -8.54 -13.91
CA GLY A 44 -6.50 -7.36 -13.19
C GLY A 44 -7.51 -7.70 -12.10
N LEU A 45 -8.48 -8.58 -12.38
CA LEU A 45 -9.45 -9.05 -11.39
C LEU A 45 -8.77 -9.73 -10.20
N VAL A 46 -7.88 -10.68 -10.44
CA VAL A 46 -7.15 -11.41 -9.39
C VAL A 46 -6.31 -10.45 -8.54
N ALA A 47 -5.63 -9.49 -9.17
CA ALA A 47 -4.91 -8.46 -8.43
C ALA A 47 -5.85 -7.62 -7.56
N GLY A 48 -7.02 -7.24 -8.10
CA GLY A 48 -8.02 -6.40 -7.45
C GLY A 48 -8.74 -7.05 -6.26
N VAL A 49 -8.87 -8.37 -6.23
CA VAL A 49 -9.55 -9.08 -5.13
C VAL A 49 -9.00 -8.68 -3.76
N ALA A 50 -7.68 -8.62 -3.61
CA ALA A 50 -7.08 -8.23 -2.33
C ALA A 50 -7.40 -6.78 -1.96
N SER A 51 -7.47 -5.88 -2.94
CA SER A 51 -7.81 -4.47 -2.72
C SER A 51 -9.24 -4.30 -2.23
N VAL A 52 -10.21 -5.02 -2.84
CA VAL A 52 -11.62 -5.02 -2.41
C VAL A 52 -11.75 -5.53 -0.98
N VAL A 53 -11.19 -6.70 -0.70
CA VAL A 53 -11.34 -7.33 0.61
C VAL A 53 -10.61 -6.51 1.69
N SER A 54 -9.43 -5.96 1.38
CA SER A 54 -8.72 -5.05 2.29
C SER A 54 -9.55 -3.80 2.60
N LEU A 55 -10.16 -3.18 1.58
CA LEU A 55 -11.02 -2.03 1.73
C LEU A 55 -12.18 -2.30 2.69
N LEU A 56 -12.89 -3.42 2.48
CA LEU A 56 -14.06 -3.80 3.28
C LEU A 56 -13.69 -4.27 4.70
N SER A 57 -12.50 -4.83 4.89
CA SER A 57 -12.05 -5.36 6.18
C SER A 57 -11.36 -4.34 7.08
N LYS A 58 -10.85 -3.22 6.55
CA LYS A 58 -10.22 -2.16 7.37
C LYS A 58 -11.13 -1.59 8.47
N PRO A 59 -12.42 -1.28 8.23
CA PRO A 59 -13.33 -0.87 9.30
C PRO A 59 -13.51 -1.94 10.37
N VAL A 60 -13.56 -3.22 9.97
CA VAL A 60 -13.67 -4.36 10.89
C VAL A 60 -12.42 -4.46 11.77
N GLY A 61 -11.24 -4.35 11.18
CA GLY A 61 -9.96 -4.33 11.91
C GLY A 61 -9.86 -3.17 12.89
N GLY A 62 -10.33 -1.99 12.50
CA GLY A 62 -10.43 -0.82 13.39
C GLY A 62 -11.35 -1.07 14.58
N LEU A 63 -12.58 -1.56 14.34
CA LEU A 63 -13.55 -1.87 15.39
C LEU A 63 -13.05 -2.94 16.37
N ILE A 64 -12.37 -3.98 15.89
CA ILE A 64 -11.76 -5.02 16.73
C ILE A 64 -10.67 -4.39 17.60
N GLY A 65 -9.84 -3.53 17.02
CA GLY A 65 -8.80 -2.79 17.73
C GLY A 65 -9.37 -1.89 18.83
N ASP A 66 -10.42 -1.12 18.51
CA ASP A 66 -11.08 -0.19 19.46
C ASP A 66 -11.77 -0.91 20.62
N ARG A 67 -12.21 -2.16 20.43
CA ARG A 67 -12.76 -3.00 21.48
C ARG A 67 -11.70 -3.65 22.39
N GLY A 68 -10.43 -3.31 22.23
CA GLY A 68 -9.33 -3.85 23.04
C GLY A 68 -8.72 -5.15 22.50
N TYR A 69 -9.20 -5.68 21.36
CA TYR A 69 -8.71 -6.92 20.76
C TYR A 69 -7.59 -6.71 19.72
N ARG A 70 -6.82 -5.63 19.83
CA ARG A 70 -5.78 -5.28 18.83
C ARG A 70 -4.67 -6.31 18.70
N PHE A 71 -4.26 -6.95 19.81
CA PHE A 71 -3.27 -8.04 19.76
C PHE A 71 -3.79 -9.29 19.06
N HIS A 72 -5.08 -9.59 19.24
CA HIS A 72 -5.75 -10.66 18.49
C HIS A 72 -5.75 -10.32 16.99
N ALA A 73 -6.09 -9.09 16.62
CA ALA A 73 -6.10 -8.67 15.21
C ALA A 73 -4.69 -8.71 14.59
N LEU A 74 -3.63 -8.39 15.33
CA LEU A 74 -2.24 -8.54 14.90
C LEU A 74 -1.87 -10.01 14.69
N PHE A 75 -2.18 -10.86 15.66
CA PHE A 75 -1.89 -12.29 15.59
C PHE A 75 -2.66 -12.96 14.46
N PHE A 76 -3.99 -12.79 14.43
CA PHE A 76 -4.82 -13.38 13.38
C PHE A 76 -4.54 -12.80 12.01
N GLY A 77 -4.14 -11.52 11.89
CA GLY A 77 -3.67 -10.93 10.65
C GLY A 77 -2.46 -11.68 10.08
N ASN A 78 -1.46 -11.97 10.92
CA ASN A 78 -0.31 -12.78 10.54
C ASN A 78 -0.71 -14.24 10.20
N VAL A 79 -1.56 -14.88 11.01
CA VAL A 79 -2.04 -16.26 10.75
C VAL A 79 -2.77 -16.33 9.41
N LEU A 80 -3.65 -15.37 9.12
CA LEU A 80 -4.34 -15.27 7.83
C LEU A 80 -3.37 -15.02 6.67
N GLY A 81 -2.30 -14.24 6.90
CA GLY A 81 -1.20 -14.09 5.95
C GLY A 81 -0.51 -15.42 5.64
N ALA A 82 -0.25 -16.23 6.67
CA ALA A 82 0.32 -17.57 6.51
C ALA A 82 -0.65 -18.52 5.78
N ILE A 83 -1.94 -18.49 6.12
CA ILE A 83 -2.99 -19.27 5.43
C ILE A 83 -3.06 -18.87 3.95
N ALA A 84 -3.07 -17.56 3.66
CA ALA A 84 -3.06 -17.08 2.28
C ALA A 84 -1.81 -17.59 1.52
N GLY A 85 -0.63 -17.54 2.15
CA GLY A 85 0.61 -18.09 1.60
C GLY A 85 0.52 -19.57 1.31
N LEU A 86 -0.02 -20.37 2.23
CA LEU A 86 -0.26 -21.81 2.02
C LEU A 86 -1.22 -22.06 0.85
N LEU A 87 -2.30 -21.29 0.75
CA LEU A 87 -3.23 -21.42 -0.35
C LEU A 87 -2.62 -20.98 -1.69
N TYR A 88 -1.69 -20.02 -1.70
CA TYR A 88 -0.88 -19.72 -2.89
C TYR A 88 -0.04 -20.91 -3.30
N VAL A 89 0.63 -21.58 -2.35
CA VAL A 89 1.40 -22.82 -2.61
C VAL A 89 0.49 -23.90 -3.18
N VAL A 90 -0.66 -24.16 -2.57
CA VAL A 90 -1.62 -25.15 -3.06
C VAL A 90 -2.11 -24.78 -4.47
N SER A 91 -2.43 -23.51 -4.71
CA SER A 91 -2.80 -23.02 -6.04
C SER A 91 -1.70 -23.25 -7.08
N ALA A 92 -0.43 -23.05 -6.69
CA ALA A 92 0.71 -23.27 -7.57
C ALA A 92 0.91 -24.76 -7.92
N VAL A 93 0.66 -25.66 -6.96
CA VAL A 93 0.77 -27.11 -7.18
C VAL A 93 -0.42 -27.65 -7.99
N THR A 94 -1.63 -27.13 -7.73
CA THR A 94 -2.86 -27.61 -8.39
C THR A 94 -3.17 -26.92 -9.71
N GLY A 95 -2.49 -25.84 -10.03
CA GLY A 95 -2.79 -25.02 -11.23
C GLY A 95 -4.14 -24.33 -11.20
N ASN A 96 -4.68 -24.00 -10.00
CA ASN A 96 -6.06 -23.51 -9.85
C ASN A 96 -6.11 -21.99 -9.68
N LEU A 97 -6.56 -21.27 -10.72
CA LEU A 97 -6.69 -19.81 -10.73
C LEU A 97 -7.75 -19.31 -9.72
N THR A 98 -8.86 -20.03 -9.55
CA THR A 98 -9.92 -19.64 -8.61
C THR A 98 -9.43 -19.69 -7.17
N LEU A 99 -8.66 -20.74 -6.83
CA LEU A 99 -8.01 -20.85 -5.53
C LEU A 99 -7.00 -19.73 -5.30
N PHE A 100 -6.26 -19.34 -6.35
CA PHE A 100 -5.35 -18.20 -6.28
C PHE A 100 -6.09 -16.89 -5.99
N ALA A 101 -7.19 -16.62 -6.69
CA ALA A 101 -8.04 -15.45 -6.46
C ALA A 101 -8.63 -15.46 -5.04
N PHE A 102 -9.11 -16.59 -4.55
CA PHE A 102 -9.60 -16.75 -3.18
C PHE A 102 -8.51 -16.45 -2.14
N SER A 103 -7.31 -16.97 -2.38
CA SER A 103 -6.13 -16.69 -1.52
C SER A 103 -5.80 -15.20 -1.45
N ARG A 104 -5.97 -14.47 -2.57
CA ARG A 104 -5.84 -13.01 -2.63
C ARG A 104 -6.84 -12.31 -1.71
N GLY A 105 -8.07 -12.83 -1.64
CA GLY A 105 -9.09 -12.33 -0.71
C GLY A 105 -8.67 -12.48 0.75
N ILE A 106 -8.21 -13.67 1.15
CA ILE A 106 -7.70 -13.92 2.51
C ILE A 106 -6.52 -12.99 2.82
N HIS A 107 -5.61 -12.79 1.86
CA HIS A 107 -4.49 -11.88 2.01
C HIS A 107 -4.95 -10.42 2.22
N GLY A 108 -5.94 -9.95 1.46
CA GLY A 108 -6.56 -8.64 1.64
C GLY A 108 -7.20 -8.49 3.02
N PHE A 109 -7.89 -9.53 3.50
CA PHE A 109 -8.49 -9.53 4.84
C PHE A 109 -7.42 -9.45 5.95
N ALA A 110 -6.32 -10.20 5.80
CA ALA A 110 -5.17 -10.13 6.69
C ALA A 110 -4.61 -8.69 6.81
N MET A 111 -4.47 -8.00 5.67
CA MET A 111 -4.05 -6.59 5.63
C MET A 111 -5.03 -5.68 6.37
N GLY A 112 -6.33 -5.88 6.16
CA GLY A 112 -7.39 -5.09 6.79
C GLY A 112 -7.42 -5.21 8.31
N LEU A 113 -7.06 -6.38 8.86
CA LEU A 113 -6.93 -6.59 10.30
C LEU A 113 -5.61 -6.03 10.86
N PHE A 114 -4.50 -6.35 10.22
CA PHE A 114 -3.17 -6.06 10.75
C PHE A 114 -2.84 -4.57 10.70
N PHE A 115 -3.10 -3.88 9.60
CA PHE A 115 -2.63 -2.51 9.38
C PHE A 115 -3.14 -1.51 10.43
N PRO A 116 -4.48 -1.38 10.68
CA PRO A 116 -4.99 -0.45 11.69
C PRO A 116 -4.57 -0.86 13.10
N SER A 117 -4.57 -2.16 13.40
CA SER A 117 -4.20 -2.68 14.72
C SER A 117 -2.72 -2.45 15.05
N SER A 118 -1.81 -2.57 14.07
CA SER A 118 -0.39 -2.30 14.28
C SER A 118 -0.11 -0.81 14.56
N LEU A 119 -0.90 0.07 13.94
CA LEU A 119 -0.78 1.51 14.15
C LEU A 119 -1.24 1.91 15.57
N SER A 120 -2.42 1.45 15.98
CA SER A 120 -2.95 1.74 17.31
C SER A 120 -2.10 1.09 18.42
N THR A 121 -1.63 -0.14 18.23
CA THR A 121 -0.74 -0.81 19.20
C THR A 121 0.58 -0.05 19.36
N ALA A 122 1.14 0.52 18.27
CA ALA A 122 2.36 1.32 18.36
C ALA A 122 2.16 2.58 19.21
N VAL A 123 0.98 3.21 19.15
CA VAL A 123 0.64 4.37 19.99
C VAL A 123 0.56 3.98 21.46
N ASP A 124 -0.07 2.83 21.76
CA ASP A 124 -0.27 2.40 23.15
C ASP A 124 0.99 1.89 23.85
N LEU A 125 1.86 1.23 23.10
CA LEU A 125 3.15 0.75 23.62
C LEU A 125 4.18 1.88 23.73
N ALA A 126 3.92 3.03 23.10
CA ALA A 126 4.86 4.15 23.08
C ALA A 126 5.18 4.62 24.51
N PRO A 127 6.46 4.81 24.86
CA PRO A 127 6.84 5.49 26.09
C PRO A 127 6.26 6.92 26.14
N ALA A 128 6.01 7.43 27.35
CA ALA A 128 5.49 8.78 27.53
C ALA A 128 6.34 9.82 26.78
N GLY A 129 5.70 10.65 25.97
CA GLY A 129 6.35 11.67 25.14
C GLY A 129 7.09 11.17 23.88
N ARG A 130 7.05 9.85 23.56
CA ARG A 130 7.78 9.26 22.42
C ARG A 130 6.86 8.58 21.39
N VAL A 131 5.59 8.99 21.32
CA VAL A 131 4.62 8.42 20.37
C VAL A 131 5.07 8.63 18.91
N GLY A 132 5.51 9.83 18.57
CA GLY A 132 5.98 10.14 17.22
C GLY A 132 7.19 9.29 16.81
N GLU A 133 8.14 9.07 17.69
CA GLU A 133 9.30 8.22 17.46
C GLU A 133 8.89 6.75 17.24
N THR A 134 7.99 6.23 18.08
CA THR A 134 7.48 4.84 17.95
C THR A 134 6.74 4.62 16.63
N LEU A 135 5.90 5.58 16.23
CA LEU A 135 5.23 5.56 14.93
C LEU A 135 6.23 5.67 13.77
N GLY A 136 7.30 6.46 13.94
CA GLY A 136 8.38 6.57 12.96
C GLY A 136 9.10 5.25 12.74
N TRP A 137 9.48 4.55 13.81
CA TRP A 137 10.11 3.22 13.73
C TRP A 137 9.17 2.19 13.09
N ARG A 138 7.90 2.17 13.48
CA ARG A 138 6.90 1.29 12.84
C ARG A 138 6.77 1.59 11.35
N GLY A 139 6.71 2.89 10.98
CA GLY A 139 6.66 3.33 9.58
C GLY A 139 7.90 2.94 8.77
N MET A 140 9.09 2.97 9.40
CA MET A 140 10.33 2.50 8.79
C MET A 140 10.29 0.99 8.51
N MET A 141 9.84 0.18 9.46
CA MET A 141 9.72 -1.28 9.30
C MET A 141 8.71 -1.65 8.22
N PHE A 142 7.57 -0.93 8.16
CA PHE A 142 6.62 -1.02 7.04
C PHE A 142 7.29 -0.74 5.69
N SER A 143 8.07 0.34 5.60
CA SER A 143 8.74 0.74 4.37
C SER A 143 9.81 -0.25 3.95
N LEU A 144 10.64 -0.74 4.89
CA LEU A 144 11.68 -1.73 4.62
C LEU A 144 11.08 -3.04 4.10
N GLY A 145 9.97 -3.53 4.69
CA GLY A 145 9.27 -4.71 4.19
C GLY A 145 8.80 -4.53 2.74
N ASN A 146 8.25 -3.36 2.41
CA ASN A 146 7.77 -3.05 1.05
C ASN A 146 8.89 -2.75 0.04
N ILE A 147 10.09 -2.37 0.49
CA ILE A 147 11.26 -2.15 -0.38
C ILE A 147 11.96 -3.48 -0.70
N ILE A 148 12.21 -4.27 0.34
CA ILE A 148 12.97 -5.52 0.22
C ILE A 148 12.10 -6.65 -0.36
N GLY A 149 10.82 -6.71 0.04
CA GLY A 149 9.91 -7.80 -0.33
C GLY A 149 9.81 -8.05 -1.82
N PRO A 150 9.55 -7.06 -2.67
CA PRO A 150 9.42 -7.28 -4.10
C PRO A 150 10.72 -7.80 -4.75
N ALA A 151 11.88 -7.25 -4.38
CA ALA A 151 13.16 -7.73 -4.91
C ALA A 151 13.41 -9.18 -4.51
N LEU A 152 13.16 -9.49 -3.24
CA LEU A 152 13.30 -10.85 -2.72
C LEU A 152 12.30 -11.80 -3.39
N GLY A 153 11.04 -11.40 -3.54
CA GLY A 153 10.00 -12.22 -4.16
C GLY A 153 10.27 -12.54 -5.63
N GLY A 154 10.69 -11.54 -6.40
CA GLY A 154 11.12 -11.74 -7.79
C GLY A 154 12.31 -12.71 -7.88
N TYR A 155 13.35 -12.50 -7.07
CA TYR A 155 14.52 -13.36 -7.03
C TYR A 155 14.18 -14.81 -6.61
N LEU A 156 13.41 -14.97 -5.54
CA LEU A 156 13.00 -16.30 -5.08
C LEU A 156 12.16 -17.04 -6.12
N SER A 157 11.30 -16.33 -6.86
CA SER A 157 10.51 -16.96 -7.91
C SER A 157 11.34 -17.41 -9.10
N ASP A 158 12.43 -16.72 -9.41
CA ASP A 158 13.33 -17.10 -10.49
C ASP A 158 14.19 -18.33 -10.10
N VAL A 159 14.62 -18.44 -8.82
CA VAL A 159 15.51 -19.50 -8.34
C VAL A 159 14.74 -20.73 -7.87
N LEU A 160 13.65 -20.55 -7.12
CA LEU A 160 12.89 -21.62 -6.45
C LEU A 160 11.50 -21.85 -7.07
N GLY A 161 11.14 -21.08 -8.11
CA GLY A 161 9.81 -21.08 -8.69
C GLY A 161 8.77 -20.43 -7.78
N PHE A 162 7.52 -20.39 -8.26
CA PHE A 162 6.41 -19.74 -7.53
C PHE A 162 6.12 -20.42 -6.18
N VAL A 163 6.19 -21.74 -6.11
CA VAL A 163 6.00 -22.52 -4.87
C VAL A 163 7.00 -22.08 -3.80
N GLY A 164 8.29 -21.97 -4.18
CA GLY A 164 9.33 -21.50 -3.29
C GLY A 164 9.06 -20.09 -2.79
N ALA A 165 8.77 -19.12 -3.70
CA ALA A 165 8.51 -17.75 -3.33
C ALA A 165 7.28 -17.61 -2.40
N PHE A 166 6.18 -18.34 -2.67
CA PHE A 166 4.98 -18.34 -1.80
C PHE A 166 5.26 -18.96 -0.42
N SER A 167 6.14 -19.95 -0.33
CA SER A 167 6.54 -20.56 0.95
C SER A 167 7.23 -19.56 1.87
N PHE A 168 7.98 -18.58 1.34
CA PHE A 168 8.55 -17.49 2.14
C PHE A 168 7.49 -16.56 2.71
N THR A 169 6.36 -16.33 1.99
CA THR A 169 5.22 -15.62 2.56
C THR A 169 4.69 -16.32 3.82
N VAL A 170 4.57 -17.64 3.77
CA VAL A 170 4.18 -18.44 4.95
C VAL A 170 5.18 -18.26 6.08
N ALA A 171 6.47 -18.47 5.80
CA ALA A 171 7.52 -18.36 6.81
C ALA A 171 7.55 -16.98 7.49
N PHE A 172 7.53 -15.91 6.71
CA PHE A 172 7.56 -14.55 7.25
C PHE A 172 6.29 -14.22 8.06
N SER A 173 5.12 -14.65 7.60
CA SER A 173 3.88 -14.46 8.35
C SER A 173 3.87 -15.24 9.67
N ILE A 174 4.41 -16.46 9.68
CA ILE A 174 4.57 -17.24 10.92
C ILE A 174 5.54 -16.55 11.88
N ILE A 175 6.70 -16.07 11.41
CA ILE A 175 7.64 -15.31 12.23
C ILE A 175 6.96 -14.08 12.81
N GLY A 176 6.20 -13.34 11.98
CA GLY A 176 5.42 -12.19 12.42
C GLY A 176 4.42 -12.52 13.52
N ALA A 177 3.71 -13.66 13.41
CA ALA A 177 2.78 -14.15 14.42
C ALA A 177 3.47 -14.47 15.75
N PHE A 178 4.60 -15.20 15.71
CA PHE A 178 5.37 -15.54 16.91
C PHE A 178 5.89 -14.29 17.64
N LEU A 179 6.28 -13.24 16.93
CA LEU A 179 6.74 -11.99 17.53
C LEU A 179 5.63 -11.21 18.25
N VAL A 180 4.36 -11.44 17.92
CA VAL A 180 3.22 -10.82 18.58
C VAL A 180 2.90 -11.51 19.93
N ILE A 181 3.14 -12.82 20.06
CA ILE A 181 2.76 -13.62 21.24
C ILE A 181 3.33 -13.05 22.55
N PRO A 182 4.63 -12.74 22.69
CA PRO A 182 5.18 -12.18 23.93
C PRO A 182 4.56 -10.82 24.28
N VAL A 183 4.28 -9.98 23.28
CA VAL A 183 3.63 -8.67 23.48
C VAL A 183 2.22 -8.88 24.02
N TRP A 184 1.44 -9.78 23.41
CA TRP A 184 0.09 -10.13 23.86
C TRP A 184 0.07 -10.71 25.28
N MET A 185 0.98 -11.64 25.58
CA MET A 185 1.07 -12.23 26.92
C MET A 185 1.51 -11.22 28.00
N GLY A 186 2.31 -10.23 27.62
CA GLY A 186 2.81 -9.19 28.51
C GLY A 186 1.75 -8.16 28.94
N GLU A 187 0.74 -7.95 28.09
CA GLU A 187 -0.33 -6.96 28.27
C GLU A 187 -1.67 -7.57 28.77
N LYS A 188 -1.65 -8.80 29.30
CA LYS A 188 -2.83 -9.45 29.87
C LYS A 188 -3.36 -8.68 31.09
N GLY A 189 -4.03 -7.57 30.86
CA GLY A 189 -4.73 -6.89 31.96
C GLY A 189 -4.98 -5.40 31.85
N ALA A 190 -4.48 -4.72 30.87
CA ALA A 190 -4.76 -3.30 30.78
C ALA A 190 -4.53 -2.75 29.38
N ILE A 191 -5.55 -2.59 28.61
CA ILE A 191 -5.83 -1.30 27.99
C ILE A 191 -7.34 -1.27 27.74
N PRO A 192 -8.14 -0.75 28.67
CA PRO A 192 -9.46 -0.26 28.31
C PRO A 192 -9.21 0.83 27.27
N SER A 193 -9.69 0.65 26.06
CA SER A 193 -9.90 1.76 25.16
C SER A 193 -10.58 2.86 25.97
N LYS A 194 -9.91 3.98 26.19
CA LYS A 194 -10.59 5.18 26.64
C LYS A 194 -11.61 5.47 25.56
N GLY A 195 -12.84 5.06 25.78
CA GLY A 195 -13.96 5.47 24.97
C GLY A 195 -13.93 6.99 24.92
N THR A 196 -13.45 7.52 23.80
CA THR A 196 -13.63 8.92 23.51
C THR A 196 -15.13 9.15 23.52
N SER A 197 -15.58 9.98 24.46
CA SER A 197 -16.96 10.48 24.53
C SER A 197 -17.35 10.84 23.10
N ARG A 198 -18.41 10.20 22.59
CA ARG A 198 -19.04 10.53 21.32
C ARG A 198 -19.74 11.88 21.47
N GLU A 199 -19.00 12.97 21.46
CA GLU A 199 -19.61 14.24 21.06
C GLU A 199 -20.14 14.10 19.64
N LYS A 200 -21.27 14.74 19.34
CA LYS A 200 -21.87 14.73 18.00
C LYS A 200 -20.91 15.39 17.03
N VAL A 201 -20.09 14.61 16.38
CA VAL A 201 -19.08 15.08 15.43
C VAL A 201 -19.74 15.36 14.10
N SER A 202 -19.56 16.54 13.57
CA SER A 202 -20.04 16.90 12.24
C SER A 202 -19.10 16.33 11.17
N TYR A 203 -19.59 15.39 10.38
CA TYR A 203 -18.86 14.82 9.23
C TYR A 203 -18.83 15.76 8.01
N SER A 204 -19.47 16.94 8.06
CA SER A 204 -19.45 17.93 6.97
C SER A 204 -18.04 18.41 6.63
N GLU A 205 -17.11 18.34 7.58
CA GLU A 205 -15.70 18.67 7.38
C GLU A 205 -15.01 17.78 6.31
N LEU A 206 -15.48 16.53 6.14
CA LEU A 206 -14.99 15.64 5.10
C LEU A 206 -15.46 16.04 3.69
N LEU A 207 -16.40 16.96 3.58
CA LEU A 207 -16.87 17.52 2.30
C LEU A 207 -16.12 18.81 1.93
N ARG A 208 -15.19 19.28 2.75
CA ARG A 208 -14.35 20.43 2.40
C ARG A 208 -13.57 20.18 1.11
N VAL A 209 -13.45 21.22 0.31
CA VAL A 209 -12.76 21.17 -0.99
C VAL A 209 -11.36 20.56 -0.89
N CYS A 210 -10.58 20.93 0.14
CA CYS A 210 -9.22 20.39 0.33
C CYS A 210 -9.22 18.87 0.57
N PHE A 211 -10.17 18.36 1.39
CA PHE A 211 -10.27 16.93 1.65
C PHE A 211 -10.70 16.15 0.40
N VAL A 212 -11.74 16.61 -0.28
CA VAL A 212 -12.26 15.96 -1.49
C VAL A 212 -11.23 15.99 -2.61
N ALA A 213 -10.60 17.14 -2.84
CA ALA A 213 -9.56 17.31 -3.85
C ALA A 213 -8.34 16.39 -3.61
N ALA A 214 -7.87 16.32 -2.36
CA ALA A 214 -6.76 15.42 -1.99
C ALA A 214 -7.13 13.95 -2.16
N SER A 215 -8.35 13.57 -1.78
CA SER A 215 -8.85 12.20 -1.90
C SER A 215 -9.02 11.78 -3.36
N LEU A 216 -9.58 12.66 -4.21
CA LEU A 216 -9.69 12.41 -5.65
C LEU A 216 -8.32 12.39 -6.34
N ALA A 217 -7.40 13.29 -5.96
CA ALA A 217 -6.02 13.24 -6.45
C ALA A 217 -5.35 11.91 -6.11
N LEU A 218 -5.53 11.41 -4.88
CA LEU A 218 -5.00 10.11 -4.44
C LEU A 218 -5.65 8.95 -5.21
N PHE A 219 -6.94 9.01 -5.50
CA PHE A 219 -7.66 8.02 -6.29
C PHE A 219 -7.05 7.88 -7.70
N PHE A 220 -6.96 8.98 -8.46
CA PHE A 220 -6.40 8.93 -9.81
C PHE A 220 -4.90 8.63 -9.83
N PHE A 221 -4.18 9.07 -8.81
CA PHE A 221 -2.78 8.73 -8.61
C PHE A 221 -2.57 7.23 -8.43
N SER A 222 -3.33 6.60 -7.53
CA SER A 222 -3.26 5.15 -7.29
C SER A 222 -3.83 4.33 -8.44
N PHE A 223 -4.84 4.86 -9.15
CA PHE A 223 -5.36 4.27 -10.39
C PHE A 223 -4.25 4.12 -11.44
N SER A 224 -3.50 5.19 -11.70
CA SER A 224 -2.37 5.13 -12.65
C SER A 224 -1.26 4.19 -12.18
N TYR A 225 -0.97 4.19 -10.88
CA TYR A 225 0.06 3.34 -10.28
C TYR A 225 -0.30 1.84 -10.35
N ALA A 226 -1.59 1.49 -10.29
CA ALA A 226 -2.07 0.12 -10.49
C ALA A 226 -1.64 -0.45 -11.85
N GLY A 227 -1.56 0.39 -12.88
CA GLY A 227 -1.08 0.02 -14.21
C GLY A 227 0.37 -0.48 -14.19
N VAL A 228 1.24 0.17 -13.44
CA VAL A 228 2.64 -0.26 -13.31
C VAL A 228 2.74 -1.56 -12.51
N ILE A 229 2.13 -1.60 -11.33
CA ILE A 229 2.27 -2.76 -10.41
C ILE A 229 1.70 -4.05 -11.02
N THR A 230 0.60 -3.95 -11.78
CA THR A 230 -0.10 -5.13 -12.28
C THR A 230 0.37 -5.53 -13.68
N TYR A 231 0.59 -4.57 -14.57
CA TYR A 231 0.77 -4.88 -15.99
C TYR A 231 2.23 -4.84 -16.47
N LEU A 232 3.14 -4.17 -15.74
CA LEU A 232 4.56 -4.25 -16.09
C LEU A 232 5.17 -5.64 -15.81
N PRO A 233 4.91 -6.29 -14.64
CA PRO A 233 5.37 -7.66 -14.42
C PRO A 233 4.69 -8.67 -15.35
N ALA A 234 3.43 -8.42 -15.74
CA ALA A 234 2.73 -9.22 -16.73
C ALA A 234 3.42 -9.11 -18.12
N LEU A 235 3.80 -7.91 -18.55
CA LEU A 235 4.55 -7.69 -19.78
C LEU A 235 5.91 -8.42 -19.72
N TYR A 236 6.66 -8.30 -18.62
CA TYR A 236 7.95 -9.00 -18.50
C TYR A 236 7.79 -10.51 -18.58
N LYS A 237 6.74 -11.06 -17.96
CA LYS A 237 6.44 -12.50 -18.03
C LYS A 237 6.19 -12.97 -19.46
N VAL A 238 5.37 -12.23 -20.23
CA VAL A 238 5.07 -12.58 -21.64
C VAL A 238 6.32 -12.46 -22.53
N LEU A 239 7.23 -11.53 -22.20
CA LEU A 239 8.51 -11.40 -22.88
C LEU A 239 9.56 -12.44 -22.44
N GLY A 240 9.21 -13.38 -21.55
CA GLY A 240 10.13 -14.41 -21.06
C GLY A 240 11.20 -13.89 -20.10
N MET A 241 11.02 -12.69 -19.54
CA MET A 241 12.01 -12.06 -18.67
C MET A 241 11.92 -12.59 -17.23
N PRO A 242 13.04 -12.62 -16.48
CA PRO A 242 13.06 -12.95 -15.05
C PRO A 242 12.19 -12.00 -14.21
N GLN A 243 11.52 -12.54 -13.19
CA GLN A 243 10.64 -11.75 -12.31
C GLN A 243 11.42 -10.85 -11.35
N SER A 244 12.66 -11.19 -11.06
CA SER A 244 13.59 -10.35 -10.30
C SER A 244 13.77 -8.96 -10.91
N LEU A 245 13.72 -8.81 -12.23
CA LEU A 245 13.82 -7.50 -12.88
C LEU A 245 12.70 -6.55 -12.46
N PHE A 246 11.47 -7.05 -12.35
CA PHE A 246 10.37 -6.26 -11.83
C PHE A 246 10.46 -6.09 -10.30
N GLY A 247 10.91 -7.10 -9.58
CA GLY A 247 11.21 -6.99 -8.17
C GLY A 247 12.19 -5.86 -7.84
N PHE A 248 13.29 -5.77 -8.60
CA PHE A 248 14.25 -4.65 -8.51
C PHE A 248 13.65 -3.32 -8.92
N TYR A 249 12.79 -3.29 -9.96
CA TYR A 249 12.05 -2.09 -10.35
C TYR A 249 11.24 -1.52 -9.18
N MET A 250 10.51 -2.38 -8.47
CA MET A 250 9.75 -2.01 -7.28
C MET A 250 10.64 -1.54 -6.12
N MET A 251 11.78 -2.19 -5.93
CA MET A 251 12.77 -1.77 -4.92
C MET A 251 13.30 -0.36 -5.21
N VAL A 252 13.61 -0.04 -6.47
CA VAL A 252 14.05 1.30 -6.87
C VAL A 252 12.98 2.36 -6.59
N ILE A 253 11.70 2.06 -6.93
CA ILE A 253 10.56 2.93 -6.56
C ILE A 253 10.52 3.13 -5.04
N GLY A 254 10.64 2.05 -4.27
CA GLY A 254 10.55 2.09 -2.82
C GLY A 254 11.66 2.92 -2.18
N VAL A 255 12.92 2.71 -2.58
CA VAL A 255 14.09 3.45 -2.09
C VAL A 255 13.97 4.94 -2.43
N SER A 256 13.69 5.26 -3.69
CA SER A 256 13.52 6.64 -4.14
C SER A 256 12.37 7.34 -3.40
N SER A 257 11.22 6.66 -3.26
CA SER A 257 10.08 7.18 -2.50
C SER A 257 10.40 7.41 -1.04
N PHE A 258 11.15 6.49 -0.41
CA PHE A 258 11.55 6.64 0.99
C PHE A 258 12.41 7.88 1.21
N ILE A 259 13.42 8.08 0.37
CA ILE A 259 14.31 9.25 0.44
C ILE A 259 13.53 10.55 0.23
N MET A 260 12.72 10.59 -0.83
CA MET A 260 11.99 11.81 -1.21
C MET A 260 10.83 12.13 -0.27
N ARG A 261 10.31 11.16 0.50
CA ARG A 261 9.28 11.39 1.53
C ARG A 261 9.76 12.30 2.65
N LEU A 262 11.04 12.19 3.03
CA LEU A 262 11.65 13.05 4.04
C LEU A 262 11.73 14.51 3.56
N ILE A 263 12.01 14.71 2.26
CA ILE A 263 12.08 16.03 1.63
C ILE A 263 10.67 16.59 1.43
N GLY A 264 9.75 15.76 0.92
CA GLY A 264 8.38 16.12 0.59
C GLY A 264 7.57 16.60 1.79
N GLY A 265 7.69 15.92 2.93
CA GLY A 265 7.04 16.35 4.17
C GLY A 265 7.49 17.75 4.60
N LYS A 266 8.80 17.97 4.70
CA LYS A 266 9.38 19.28 5.07
C LYS A 266 9.04 20.40 4.06
N ALA A 267 9.03 20.07 2.77
CA ALA A 267 8.65 21.01 1.72
C ALA A 267 7.15 21.40 1.83
N ALA A 268 6.29 20.43 2.08
CA ALA A 268 4.86 20.67 2.23
C ALA A 268 4.52 21.54 3.46
N ASP A 269 5.27 21.37 4.58
CA ASP A 269 5.13 22.20 5.76
C ASP A 269 5.56 23.66 5.51
N ARG A 270 6.58 23.89 4.65
CA ARG A 270 7.14 25.24 4.40
C ARG A 270 6.42 25.99 3.27
N MET A 271 6.10 25.31 2.18
CA MET A 271 5.59 25.90 0.94
C MET A 271 4.08 25.66 0.76
N GLY A 272 3.46 24.94 1.69
CA GLY A 272 2.10 24.42 1.54
C GLY A 272 2.05 23.13 0.70
N PRO A 273 0.95 22.35 0.80
CA PRO A 273 0.85 21.04 0.15
C PRO A 273 0.73 21.12 -1.38
N VAL A 274 0.01 22.10 -1.95
CA VAL A 274 -0.33 22.13 -3.38
C VAL A 274 0.89 22.23 -4.32
N PRO A 275 1.92 23.08 -4.08
CA PRO A 275 3.11 23.10 -4.93
C PRO A 275 3.88 21.77 -4.89
N VAL A 276 3.94 21.11 -3.73
CA VAL A 276 4.63 19.82 -3.57
C VAL A 276 3.88 18.68 -4.25
N ILE A 277 2.54 18.67 -4.14
CA ILE A 277 1.67 17.74 -4.89
C ILE A 277 1.93 17.88 -6.40
N ARG A 278 1.95 19.13 -6.90
CA ARG A 278 2.22 19.40 -8.31
C ARG A 278 3.56 18.86 -8.74
N ALA A 279 4.63 19.19 -8.03
CA ALA A 279 5.98 18.72 -8.34
C ALA A 279 6.06 17.19 -8.33
N GLY A 280 5.48 16.55 -7.32
CA GLY A 280 5.46 15.10 -7.18
C GLY A 280 4.69 14.40 -8.31
N ILE A 281 3.48 14.89 -8.66
CA ILE A 281 2.69 14.28 -9.75
C ILE A 281 3.35 14.54 -11.11
N LEU A 282 3.96 15.70 -11.36
CA LEU A 282 4.72 15.95 -12.59
C LEU A 282 5.91 15.00 -12.73
N LEU A 283 6.62 14.67 -11.64
CA LEU A 283 7.65 13.63 -11.66
C LEU A 283 7.06 12.26 -12.00
N VAL A 284 5.89 11.90 -11.44
CA VAL A 284 5.24 10.63 -11.78
C VAL A 284 4.85 10.59 -13.27
N ILE A 285 4.30 11.66 -13.82
CA ILE A 285 3.97 11.76 -15.25
C ILE A 285 5.25 11.61 -16.08
N THR A 286 6.33 12.31 -15.72
CA THR A 286 7.63 12.17 -16.39
C THR A 286 8.14 10.73 -16.34
N GLY A 287 8.03 10.09 -15.16
CA GLY A 287 8.40 8.68 -15.00
C GLY A 287 7.58 7.74 -15.89
N TYR A 288 6.27 7.99 -16.05
CA TYR A 288 5.45 7.20 -16.98
C TYR A 288 5.82 7.44 -18.44
N LEU A 289 6.15 8.68 -18.83
CA LEU A 289 6.65 8.97 -20.19
C LEU A 289 7.98 8.25 -20.44
N LEU A 290 8.91 8.26 -19.48
CA LEU A 290 10.15 7.47 -19.58
C LEU A 290 9.88 5.97 -19.68
N LEU A 291 8.89 5.44 -18.94
CA LEU A 291 8.50 4.03 -19.02
C LEU A 291 7.92 3.68 -20.41
N ILE A 292 7.18 4.58 -21.03
CA ILE A 292 6.66 4.38 -22.40
C ILE A 292 7.80 4.29 -23.39
N LEU A 293 8.82 5.14 -23.25
CA LEU A 293 10.00 5.16 -24.14
C LEU A 293 10.91 3.93 -23.91
N HIS A 294 11.12 3.59 -22.63
CA HIS A 294 12.08 2.56 -22.22
C HIS A 294 11.45 1.57 -21.24
N LYS A 295 10.65 0.62 -21.76
CA LYS A 295 9.92 -0.37 -20.96
C LYS A 295 10.81 -1.45 -20.34
N LEU A 296 12.01 -1.65 -20.88
CA LEU A 296 12.90 -2.76 -20.54
C LEU A 296 14.10 -2.30 -19.71
N PRO A 297 14.58 -3.15 -18.77
CA PRO A 297 15.83 -2.91 -18.06
C PRO A 297 17.04 -2.84 -19.02
N PRO A 298 18.08 -2.10 -18.66
CA PRO A 298 18.27 -1.34 -17.43
C PRO A 298 17.59 0.04 -17.45
N TYR A 299 17.18 0.55 -18.60
CA TYR A 299 16.68 1.92 -18.76
C TYR A 299 15.35 2.15 -18.05
N SER A 300 14.50 1.13 -17.90
CA SER A 300 13.26 1.24 -17.14
C SER A 300 13.49 1.59 -15.66
N TYR A 301 14.66 1.30 -15.08
CA TYR A 301 14.97 1.67 -13.69
C TYR A 301 15.07 3.19 -13.50
N VAL A 302 15.38 3.96 -14.54
CA VAL A 302 15.32 5.42 -14.49
C VAL A 302 13.86 5.88 -14.28
N SER A 303 12.92 5.27 -14.99
CA SER A 303 11.49 5.54 -14.78
C SER A 303 11.06 5.17 -13.35
N ALA A 304 11.52 4.02 -12.83
CA ALA A 304 11.25 3.59 -11.46
C ALA A 304 11.71 4.62 -10.42
N PHE A 305 12.94 5.13 -10.59
CA PHE A 305 13.49 6.15 -9.70
C PHE A 305 12.66 7.44 -9.72
N VAL A 306 12.29 7.92 -10.90
CA VAL A 306 11.51 9.16 -11.08
C VAL A 306 10.08 8.99 -10.54
N ILE A 307 9.43 7.85 -10.83
CA ILE A 307 8.10 7.52 -10.27
C ILE A 307 8.17 7.49 -8.74
N GLY A 308 9.16 6.80 -8.18
CA GLY A 308 9.34 6.71 -6.73
C GLY A 308 9.59 8.07 -6.08
N ALA A 309 10.41 8.92 -6.71
CA ALA A 309 10.65 10.28 -6.24
C ALA A 309 9.35 11.10 -6.21
N GLY A 310 8.56 11.03 -7.27
CA GLY A 310 7.25 11.68 -7.34
C GLY A 310 6.27 11.16 -6.28
N PHE A 311 6.25 9.84 -6.05
CA PHE A 311 5.45 9.20 -5.00
C PHE A 311 5.83 9.70 -3.61
N GLY A 312 7.13 9.78 -3.34
CA GLY A 312 7.67 10.27 -2.06
C GLY A 312 7.31 11.73 -1.77
N LEU A 313 7.22 12.58 -2.79
CA LEU A 313 6.80 13.98 -2.64
C LEU A 313 5.27 14.11 -2.54
N ALA A 314 4.53 13.51 -3.47
CA ALA A 314 3.09 13.74 -3.61
C ALA A 314 2.27 13.17 -2.46
N VAL A 315 2.55 11.93 -2.02
CA VAL A 315 1.69 11.23 -1.05
C VAL A 315 1.62 11.93 0.31
N PRO A 316 2.75 12.33 0.96
CA PRO A 316 2.68 13.06 2.22
C PRO A 316 2.00 14.43 2.07
N ALA A 317 2.22 15.11 0.95
CA ALA A 317 1.63 16.42 0.71
C ALA A 317 0.10 16.32 0.49
N MET A 318 -0.38 15.29 -0.24
CA MET A 318 -1.82 15.02 -0.37
C MET A 318 -2.43 14.66 0.99
N GLN A 319 -1.72 13.87 1.81
CA GLN A 319 -2.18 13.53 3.15
C GLN A 319 -2.26 14.77 4.06
N LEU A 320 -1.28 15.67 4.00
CA LEU A 320 -1.31 16.94 4.72
C LEU A 320 -2.50 17.82 4.27
N MET A 321 -2.76 17.90 2.97
CA MET A 321 -3.89 18.66 2.41
C MET A 321 -5.24 18.10 2.87
N ALA A 322 -5.36 16.75 2.96
CA ALA A 322 -6.60 16.12 3.40
C ALA A 322 -6.83 16.25 4.92
N LEU A 323 -5.78 16.03 5.72
CA LEU A 323 -5.94 15.79 7.17
C LEU A 323 -5.46 16.95 8.03
N GLY A 324 -4.65 17.87 7.48
CA GLY A 324 -3.97 18.92 8.26
C GLY A 324 -4.93 19.83 9.01
N ASN A 325 -6.05 20.17 8.38
CA ASN A 325 -7.06 21.09 8.92
C ASN A 325 -8.29 20.39 9.51
N LEU A 326 -8.28 19.05 9.62
CA LEU A 326 -9.39 18.34 10.24
C LEU A 326 -9.33 18.44 11.77
N PRO A 327 -10.48 18.67 12.44
CA PRO A 327 -10.59 18.56 13.89
C PRO A 327 -10.07 17.21 14.40
N GLY A 328 -9.47 17.21 15.62
CA GLY A 328 -8.87 16.02 16.21
C GLY A 328 -9.83 14.83 16.30
N GLU A 329 -11.09 15.11 16.59
CA GLU A 329 -12.19 14.15 16.82
C GLU A 329 -12.51 13.33 15.57
N ILE A 330 -12.38 13.93 14.35
CA ILE A 330 -12.69 13.25 13.08
C ILE A 330 -11.45 12.87 12.28
N ARG A 331 -10.25 13.22 12.74
CA ARG A 331 -9.01 12.99 11.99
C ARG A 331 -8.76 11.51 11.70
N THR A 332 -9.10 10.61 12.65
CA THR A 332 -8.98 9.15 12.45
C THR A 332 -9.95 8.67 11.37
N MET A 333 -11.21 9.11 11.43
CA MET A 333 -12.21 8.79 10.40
C MET A 333 -11.80 9.37 9.05
N GLY A 334 -11.36 10.65 9.01
CA GLY A 334 -10.84 11.29 7.81
C GLY A 334 -9.67 10.53 7.20
N SER A 335 -8.72 10.07 8.02
CA SER A 335 -7.61 9.24 7.55
C SER A 335 -8.08 7.91 6.95
N SER A 336 -9.07 7.28 7.57
CA SER A 336 -9.66 6.04 7.04
C SER A 336 -10.33 6.27 5.69
N VAL A 337 -11.20 7.28 5.59
CA VAL A 337 -11.88 7.64 4.33
C VAL A 337 -10.86 8.02 3.25
N TYR A 338 -9.85 8.83 3.58
CA TYR A 338 -8.79 9.22 2.65
C TYR A 338 -8.04 8.00 2.09
N THR A 339 -7.65 7.05 2.95
CA THR A 339 -6.93 5.84 2.50
C THR A 339 -7.81 4.88 1.70
N MET A 340 -9.14 4.90 1.90
CA MET A 340 -10.07 4.15 1.05
C MET A 340 -10.02 4.60 -0.40
N PHE A 341 -9.78 5.89 -0.69
CA PHE A 341 -9.61 6.40 -2.06
C PHE A 341 -8.37 5.81 -2.74
N PHE A 342 -7.30 5.51 -1.98
CA PHE A 342 -6.16 4.79 -2.53
C PHE A 342 -6.54 3.36 -2.96
N ASP A 343 -7.24 2.62 -2.09
CA ASP A 343 -7.64 1.24 -2.39
C ASP A 343 -8.65 1.20 -3.57
N LEU A 344 -9.60 2.14 -3.59
CA LEU A 344 -10.56 2.28 -4.69
C LEU A 344 -9.86 2.61 -6.02
N GLY A 345 -8.87 3.50 -6.00
CA GLY A 345 -8.08 3.84 -7.18
C GLY A 345 -7.28 2.64 -7.69
N MET A 346 -6.62 1.91 -6.78
CA MET A 346 -5.91 0.66 -7.11
C MET A 346 -6.85 -0.35 -7.75
N LEU A 347 -7.99 -0.63 -7.12
CA LEU A 347 -9.01 -1.56 -7.62
C LEU A 347 -9.51 -1.15 -9.02
N SER A 348 -9.94 0.10 -9.15
CA SER A 348 -10.47 0.63 -10.41
C SER A 348 -9.42 0.56 -11.51
N GLY A 349 -8.15 0.89 -11.20
CA GLY A 349 -7.05 0.78 -12.14
C GLY A 349 -6.76 -0.67 -12.55
N GLN A 350 -6.73 -1.60 -11.60
CA GLN A 350 -6.51 -3.02 -11.89
C GLN A 350 -7.57 -3.59 -12.83
N ILE A 351 -8.85 -3.25 -12.63
CA ILE A 351 -9.94 -3.76 -13.46
C ILE A 351 -9.99 -3.05 -14.82
N THR A 352 -10.02 -1.72 -14.81
CA THR A 352 -10.20 -0.93 -16.05
C THR A 352 -9.02 -1.08 -17.00
N LEU A 353 -7.80 -1.02 -16.47
CA LEU A 353 -6.60 -1.21 -17.30
C LEU A 353 -6.43 -2.68 -17.71
N GLY A 354 -7.04 -3.63 -16.99
CA GLY A 354 -7.15 -5.02 -17.40
C GLY A 354 -7.95 -5.20 -18.69
N TYR A 355 -9.07 -4.49 -18.76
CA TYR A 355 -9.87 -4.47 -19.99
C TYR A 355 -9.11 -3.84 -21.16
N VAL A 356 -8.34 -2.77 -20.90
CA VAL A 356 -7.46 -2.19 -21.94
C VAL A 356 -6.37 -3.18 -22.36
N ALA A 357 -5.78 -3.90 -21.41
CA ALA A 357 -4.76 -4.91 -21.69
C ALA A 357 -5.33 -6.09 -22.49
N GLU A 358 -6.59 -6.46 -22.29
CA GLU A 358 -7.28 -7.46 -23.09
C GLU A 358 -7.40 -7.05 -24.55
N LEU A 359 -7.73 -5.76 -24.81
CA LEU A 359 -7.96 -5.24 -26.16
C LEU A 359 -6.67 -4.88 -26.90
N ARG A 360 -5.65 -4.39 -26.19
CA ARG A 360 -4.43 -3.77 -26.79
C ARG A 360 -3.12 -4.42 -26.33
N GLY A 361 -3.21 -5.52 -25.58
CA GLY A 361 -2.06 -6.15 -24.95
C GLY A 361 -1.53 -5.34 -23.74
N TYR A 362 -0.66 -5.95 -22.95
CA TYR A 362 -0.11 -5.33 -21.74
C TYR A 362 0.62 -4.00 -22.00
N ALA A 363 1.32 -3.89 -23.14
CA ALA A 363 2.03 -2.66 -23.49
C ALA A 363 1.08 -1.48 -23.79
N GLY A 364 -0.16 -1.75 -24.20
CA GLY A 364 -1.19 -0.76 -24.49
C GLY A 364 -1.72 -0.01 -23.26
N VAL A 365 -1.42 -0.51 -22.06
CA VAL A 365 -1.81 0.14 -20.79
C VAL A 365 -0.99 1.40 -20.51
N PHE A 366 0.32 1.37 -20.78
CA PHE A 366 1.25 2.41 -20.33
C PHE A 366 0.98 3.81 -20.88
N PRO A 367 0.54 4.00 -22.14
CA PRO A 367 0.20 5.33 -22.67
C PRO A 367 -0.94 6.04 -21.91
N LEU A 368 -1.81 5.29 -21.22
CA LEU A 368 -2.91 5.86 -20.44
C LEU A 368 -2.46 6.39 -19.06
N LEU A 369 -1.34 5.90 -18.53
CA LEU A 369 -0.90 6.23 -17.18
C LEU A 369 -0.61 7.73 -16.99
N PRO A 370 0.14 8.41 -17.88
CA PRO A 370 0.36 9.85 -17.78
C PRO A 370 -0.94 10.65 -17.92
N VAL A 371 -1.90 10.19 -18.73
CA VAL A 371 -3.21 10.85 -18.89
C VAL A 371 -3.98 10.79 -17.59
N ILE A 372 -4.06 9.62 -16.95
CA ILE A 372 -4.75 9.42 -15.66
C ILE A 372 -4.04 10.23 -14.55
N ALA A 373 -2.70 10.24 -14.54
CA ALA A 373 -1.94 11.03 -13.58
C ALA A 373 -2.14 12.56 -13.77
N THR A 374 -2.41 13.01 -14.99
CA THR A 374 -2.76 14.41 -15.26
C THR A 374 -4.11 14.77 -14.63
N VAL A 375 -5.08 13.85 -14.60
CA VAL A 375 -6.34 14.06 -13.87
C VAL A 375 -6.06 14.21 -12.36
N ALA A 376 -5.15 13.38 -11.80
CA ALA A 376 -4.73 13.54 -10.41
C ALA A 376 -4.10 14.92 -10.14
N LEU A 377 -3.31 15.43 -11.09
CA LEU A 377 -2.71 16.77 -11.00
C LEU A 377 -3.78 17.87 -10.97
N ILE A 378 -4.78 17.78 -11.83
CA ILE A 378 -5.91 18.73 -11.88
C ILE A 378 -6.68 18.69 -10.56
N MET A 379 -7.01 17.49 -10.05
CA MET A 379 -7.72 17.34 -8.78
C MET A 379 -6.92 17.95 -7.61
N GLY A 380 -5.61 17.70 -7.54
CA GLY A 380 -4.74 18.29 -6.52
C GLY A 380 -4.64 19.82 -6.59
N HIS A 381 -5.03 20.43 -7.70
CA HIS A 381 -5.01 21.88 -7.93
C HIS A 381 -6.34 22.60 -7.59
N LEU A 382 -7.44 21.85 -7.48
CA LEU A 382 -8.78 22.39 -7.25
C LEU A 382 -8.88 23.40 -6.11
N PRO A 383 -8.22 23.22 -4.93
CA PRO A 383 -8.32 24.19 -3.84
C PRO A 383 -7.87 25.61 -4.22
N LEU A 384 -6.83 25.74 -5.07
CA LEU A 384 -6.37 27.05 -5.54
C LEU A 384 -7.32 27.68 -6.58
N MET A 385 -8.05 26.86 -7.35
CA MET A 385 -9.03 27.35 -8.33
C MET A 385 -10.28 27.88 -7.65
N VAL A 386 -10.72 27.21 -6.57
CA VAL A 386 -11.92 27.62 -5.82
C VAL A 386 -11.63 28.81 -4.91
N GLY A 387 -10.44 28.86 -4.26
CA GLY A 387 -10.05 29.99 -3.40
C GLY A 387 -10.00 31.32 -4.14
N LYS A 388 -9.45 31.33 -5.36
CA LYS A 388 -9.41 32.54 -6.21
C LYS A 388 -10.79 33.04 -6.68
N ARG A 389 -11.83 32.20 -6.68
CA ARG A 389 -13.17 32.56 -7.13
C ARG A 389 -13.98 33.21 -6.03
N ASN A 390 -13.57 33.10 -4.77
CA ASN A 390 -14.23 33.72 -3.61
C ASN A 390 -13.59 35.08 -3.23
N GLU A 391 -12.50 35.47 -3.87
CA GLU A 391 -11.82 36.76 -3.65
C GLU A 391 -12.05 37.78 -4.78
N GLY A 392 -12.82 37.47 -5.81
CA GLY A 392 -13.25 38.32 -6.91
C GLY A 392 -14.76 38.49 -6.94
#